data_d5b90e34255beb81f0af6a957884169a
#
_entry.id   d5b90e34255beb81f0af6a957884169a
#
_cell.length_a   1.000
_cell.length_b   1.000
_cell.length_c   1.000
_cell.angle_alpha   90.00
_cell.angle_beta   90.00
_cell.angle_gamma   90.00
#
_symmetry.space_group_name_H-M   'P 1'
#
loop_
_entity.id
_entity.type
_entity.pdbx_description
1 polymer ?
#
loop_
_entity_poly.entity_id
_entity_poly.type
_entity_poly.pdbx_seq_one_letter_code
_entity_poly.pdbx_strand_id
1 'polypeptide(L)'
;MPRTKRKDKSRAVLRTGESQRADGTYQFRWTDSNHKRFCVYAKTLDELRYKEEQIKKDKSDGIKAEARYTTVNEVYELWKELKRGLKNNTFENYKYMYETFVRHQIGSKTVSSLKKTDIKRFYNYLTDERQLKPSTIDSIHTVLHQILDMAVDDDYIRNNPSDNVLRELKQAHCFKTEKRRALTRPEQE
;
A
#
# COMPACT_ATOMS: atom_id res chain seq x y z
N MET A 1 -27.28 31.37 -22.97
CA MET A 1 -27.85 30.15 -23.58
C MET A 1 -27.51 28.95 -22.69
N PRO A 2 -28.47 28.10 -22.30
CA PRO A 2 -28.17 26.90 -21.52
C PRO A 2 -27.29 25.96 -22.34
N ARG A 3 -26.14 25.56 -21.80
CA ARG A 3 -25.22 24.60 -22.40
C ARG A 3 -25.98 23.26 -22.62
N THR A 4 -26.09 22.80 -23.84
CA THR A 4 -26.64 21.47 -24.19
C THR A 4 -25.84 20.40 -23.42
N LYS A 5 -26.54 19.55 -22.68
CA LYS A 5 -25.91 18.44 -21.95
C LYS A 5 -25.26 17.49 -22.94
N ARG A 6 -23.98 17.18 -22.73
CA ARG A 6 -23.25 16.19 -23.54
C ARG A 6 -23.87 14.82 -23.36
N LYS A 7 -23.99 14.07 -24.46
CA LYS A 7 -24.52 12.69 -24.47
C LYS A 7 -23.48 11.76 -25.09
N ASP A 8 -23.50 10.52 -24.67
CA ASP A 8 -22.73 9.44 -25.29
C ASP A 8 -23.42 8.92 -26.57
N LYS A 9 -22.83 7.89 -27.21
CA LYS A 9 -23.40 7.23 -28.39
C LYS A 9 -24.78 6.58 -28.11
N SER A 10 -25.04 6.19 -26.86
CA SER A 10 -26.31 5.60 -26.41
C SER A 10 -27.33 6.64 -25.93
N ARG A 11 -27.04 7.94 -26.13
CA ARG A 11 -27.83 9.10 -25.67
C ARG A 11 -27.90 9.28 -24.15
N ALA A 12 -27.11 8.57 -23.37
CA ALA A 12 -27.00 8.81 -21.93
C ALA A 12 -26.31 10.16 -21.66
N VAL A 13 -26.82 10.91 -20.67
CA VAL A 13 -26.28 12.22 -20.31
C VAL A 13 -24.99 12.05 -19.53
N LEU A 14 -23.92 12.66 -20.04
CA LEU A 14 -22.61 12.67 -19.39
C LEU A 14 -22.49 13.83 -18.39
N ARG A 15 -21.92 13.54 -17.22
CA ARG A 15 -21.65 14.51 -16.16
C ARG A 15 -20.41 15.35 -16.48
N THR A 16 -20.17 16.39 -15.70
CA THR A 16 -18.94 17.20 -15.80
C THR A 16 -17.72 16.32 -15.53
N GLY A 17 -16.73 16.37 -16.42
CA GLY A 17 -15.53 15.50 -16.35
C GLY A 17 -15.67 14.18 -17.11
N GLU A 18 -16.89 13.67 -17.31
CA GLU A 18 -17.13 12.46 -18.11
C GLU A 18 -17.02 12.73 -19.60
N SER A 19 -16.48 11.79 -20.36
CA SER A 19 -16.53 11.78 -21.83
C SER A 19 -16.38 10.35 -22.35
N GLN A 20 -16.93 10.09 -23.55
CA GLN A 20 -16.73 8.83 -24.26
C GLN A 20 -15.68 9.04 -25.35
N ARG A 21 -14.72 8.13 -25.44
CA ARG A 21 -13.67 8.12 -26.47
C ARG A 21 -14.18 7.47 -27.77
N ALA A 22 -13.41 7.65 -28.85
CA ALA A 22 -13.73 7.08 -30.16
C ALA A 22 -13.80 5.53 -30.11
N ASP A 23 -12.97 4.89 -29.30
CA ASP A 23 -12.93 3.43 -29.06
C ASP A 23 -14.10 2.90 -28.22
N GLY A 24 -15.03 3.78 -27.80
CA GLY A 24 -16.19 3.43 -26.98
C GLY A 24 -15.94 3.43 -25.49
N THR A 25 -14.70 3.51 -25.02
CA THR A 25 -14.38 3.58 -23.60
C THR A 25 -14.79 4.92 -23.01
N TYR A 26 -15.16 4.90 -21.74
CA TYR A 26 -15.49 6.10 -20.98
C TYR A 26 -14.28 6.59 -20.20
N GLN A 27 -14.16 7.90 -20.02
CA GLN A 27 -13.14 8.51 -19.19
C GLN A 27 -13.75 9.59 -18.30
N PHE A 28 -13.21 9.71 -17.09
CA PHE A 28 -13.48 10.79 -16.16
C PHE A 28 -12.18 11.53 -15.84
N ARG A 29 -12.21 12.87 -16.00
CA ARG A 29 -11.08 13.76 -15.74
C ARG A 29 -11.41 14.68 -14.59
N TRP A 30 -10.47 14.81 -13.67
CA TRP A 30 -10.58 15.77 -12.56
C TRP A 30 -9.23 16.41 -12.26
N THR A 31 -9.28 17.44 -11.46
CA THR A 31 -8.10 18.17 -10.99
C THR A 31 -8.10 18.12 -9.47
N ASP A 32 -6.95 17.86 -8.87
CA ASP A 32 -6.80 17.88 -7.41
C ASP A 32 -6.63 19.31 -6.87
N SER A 33 -6.38 19.42 -5.56
CA SER A 33 -6.11 20.70 -4.89
C SER A 33 -4.82 21.38 -5.36
N ASN A 34 -3.86 20.61 -5.87
CA ASN A 34 -2.56 21.09 -6.37
C ASN A 34 -2.59 21.39 -7.89
N HIS A 35 -3.79 21.51 -8.49
CA HIS A 35 -3.99 21.72 -9.92
C HIS A 35 -3.42 20.61 -10.81
N LYS A 36 -3.06 19.45 -10.27
CA LYS A 36 -2.62 18.28 -11.03
C LYS A 36 -3.83 17.57 -11.64
N ARG A 37 -3.75 17.23 -12.92
CA ARG A 37 -4.83 16.58 -13.67
C ARG A 37 -4.70 15.08 -13.62
N PHE A 38 -5.80 14.41 -13.33
CA PHE A 38 -5.92 12.96 -13.29
C PHE A 38 -7.04 12.48 -14.22
N CYS A 39 -6.95 11.22 -14.62
CA CYS A 39 -7.93 10.59 -15.49
C CYS A 39 -8.10 9.11 -15.10
N VAL A 40 -9.34 8.62 -15.13
CA VAL A 40 -9.65 7.18 -15.02
C VAL A 40 -10.49 6.75 -16.21
N TYR A 41 -10.36 5.47 -16.55
CA TYR A 41 -11.05 4.85 -17.68
C TYR A 41 -11.92 3.69 -17.22
N ALA A 42 -12.99 3.44 -17.96
CA ALA A 42 -13.88 2.31 -17.76
C ALA A 42 -14.50 1.85 -19.09
N LYS A 43 -14.90 0.59 -19.16
CA LYS A 43 -15.57 0.04 -20.35
C LYS A 43 -17.03 0.46 -20.41
N THR A 44 -17.67 0.65 -19.25
CA THR A 44 -19.08 1.06 -19.14
C THR A 44 -19.22 2.36 -18.35
N LEU A 45 -20.34 3.06 -18.58
CA LEU A 45 -20.64 4.30 -17.87
C LEU A 45 -20.87 4.07 -16.37
N ASP A 46 -21.50 2.94 -16.02
CA ASP A 46 -21.77 2.59 -14.61
C ASP A 46 -20.47 2.29 -13.85
N GLU A 47 -19.54 1.56 -14.48
CA GLU A 47 -18.20 1.35 -13.91
C GLU A 47 -17.44 2.67 -13.71
N LEU A 48 -17.55 3.59 -14.69
CA LEU A 48 -16.92 4.91 -14.57
C LEU A 48 -17.51 5.69 -13.39
N ARG A 49 -18.83 5.68 -13.24
CA ARG A 49 -19.52 6.38 -12.15
C ARG A 49 -19.21 5.79 -10.79
N TYR A 50 -19.08 4.48 -10.70
CA TYR A 50 -18.60 3.84 -9.48
C TYR A 50 -17.18 4.33 -9.10
N LYS A 51 -16.25 4.37 -10.07
CA LYS A 51 -14.89 4.92 -9.86
C LYS A 51 -14.94 6.41 -9.49
N GLU A 52 -15.81 7.19 -10.09
CA GLU A 52 -16.00 8.60 -9.77
C GLU A 52 -16.46 8.81 -8.31
N GLU A 53 -17.40 8.00 -7.83
CA GLU A 53 -17.88 8.04 -6.45
C GLU A 53 -16.77 7.68 -5.45
N GLN A 54 -15.94 6.67 -5.76
CA GLN A 54 -14.77 6.36 -4.94
C GLN A 54 -13.78 7.52 -4.90
N ILE A 55 -13.51 8.18 -6.03
CA ILE A 55 -12.63 9.36 -6.08
C ILE A 55 -13.19 10.51 -5.25
N LYS A 56 -14.49 10.76 -5.31
CA LYS A 56 -15.13 11.79 -4.49
C LYS A 56 -15.03 11.49 -3.01
N LYS A 57 -15.24 10.23 -2.63
CA LYS A 57 -15.08 9.77 -1.26
C LYS A 57 -13.64 9.92 -0.78
N ASP A 58 -12.67 9.48 -1.58
CA ASP A 58 -11.24 9.64 -1.26
C ASP A 58 -10.90 11.12 -1.05
N LYS A 59 -11.38 12.00 -1.93
CA LYS A 59 -11.19 13.44 -1.82
C LYS A 59 -11.86 14.03 -0.56
N SER A 60 -13.05 13.57 -0.20
CA SER A 60 -13.72 14.04 1.05
C SER A 60 -13.01 13.56 2.30
N ASP A 61 -12.36 12.41 2.24
CA ASP A 61 -11.58 11.83 3.34
C ASP A 61 -10.13 12.35 3.39
N GLY A 62 -9.78 13.30 2.52
CA GLY A 62 -8.44 13.91 2.45
C GLY A 62 -7.38 13.08 1.72
N ILE A 63 -7.74 11.90 1.20
CA ILE A 63 -6.76 11.01 0.54
C ILE A 63 -6.21 11.64 -0.73
N LYS A 64 -4.89 11.64 -0.87
CA LYS A 64 -4.17 12.18 -2.02
C LYS A 64 -4.57 11.43 -3.31
N ALA A 65 -4.85 12.16 -4.38
CA ALA A 65 -5.20 11.57 -5.67
C ALA A 65 -4.06 10.71 -6.25
N GLU A 66 -2.81 11.01 -5.90
CA GLU A 66 -1.61 10.28 -6.29
C GLU A 66 -1.54 8.87 -5.70
N ALA A 67 -2.16 8.62 -4.55
CA ALA A 67 -2.16 7.34 -3.85
C ALA A 67 -2.56 6.15 -4.75
N ARG A 68 -3.37 6.40 -5.78
CA ARG A 68 -3.79 5.40 -6.76
C ARG A 68 -2.65 4.88 -7.64
N TYR A 69 -1.59 5.64 -7.74
CA TYR A 69 -0.43 5.33 -8.59
C TYR A 69 0.83 5.09 -7.76
N THR A 70 0.88 5.62 -6.55
CA THR A 70 2.03 5.50 -5.65
C THR A 70 2.19 4.06 -5.17
N THR A 71 3.35 3.49 -5.43
CA THR A 71 3.71 2.13 -5.03
C THR A 71 4.29 2.09 -3.61
N VAL A 72 4.28 0.91 -3.00
CA VAL A 72 4.94 0.71 -1.70
C VAL A 72 6.45 1.00 -1.79
N ASN A 73 7.08 0.72 -2.94
CA ASN A 73 8.49 1.06 -3.18
C ASN A 73 8.74 2.57 -3.16
N GLU A 74 7.85 3.38 -3.75
CA GLU A 74 7.99 4.84 -3.73
C GLU A 74 7.85 5.40 -2.31
N VAL A 75 6.91 4.89 -1.53
CA VAL A 75 6.79 5.26 -0.11
C VAL A 75 8.02 4.82 0.69
N TYR A 76 8.59 3.64 0.40
CA TYR A 76 9.83 3.20 1.02
C TYR A 76 11.01 4.14 0.71
N GLU A 77 11.16 4.62 -0.54
CA GLU A 77 12.22 5.55 -0.87
C GLU A 77 12.07 6.86 -0.07
N LEU A 78 10.86 7.40 0.06
CA LEU A 78 10.57 8.55 0.92
C LEU A 78 10.88 8.26 2.38
N TRP A 79 10.43 7.12 2.90
CA TRP A 79 10.70 6.70 4.26
C TRP A 79 12.22 6.60 4.53
N LYS A 80 12.97 6.01 3.61
CA LYS A 80 14.43 5.87 3.69
C LYS A 80 15.14 7.22 3.73
N GLU A 81 14.68 8.17 2.93
CA GLU A 81 15.24 9.52 2.87
C GLU A 81 14.96 10.32 4.16
N LEU A 82 13.74 10.20 4.69
CA LEU A 82 13.30 10.98 5.85
C LEU A 82 13.68 10.36 7.19
N LYS A 83 13.93 9.05 7.24
CA LYS A 83 14.20 8.35 8.50
C LYS A 83 15.50 8.83 9.15
N ARG A 84 15.37 9.34 10.36
CA ARG A 84 16.48 9.83 11.20
C ARG A 84 16.41 9.19 12.59
N GLY A 85 17.49 9.34 13.36
CA GLY A 85 17.54 8.91 14.77
C GLY A 85 17.80 7.41 14.98
N LEU A 86 17.94 6.60 13.92
CA LEU A 86 18.34 5.20 14.04
C LEU A 86 19.87 5.06 14.11
N LYS A 87 20.32 4.06 14.89
CA LYS A 87 21.72 3.63 14.80
C LYS A 87 22.00 3.07 13.41
N ASN A 88 23.20 3.31 12.88
CA ASN A 88 23.56 2.92 11.51
C ASN A 88 23.26 1.43 11.22
N ASN A 89 23.69 0.54 12.12
CA ASN A 89 23.44 -0.91 11.97
C ASN A 89 21.95 -1.27 11.93
N THR A 90 21.11 -0.56 12.69
CA THR A 90 19.65 -0.78 12.66
C THR A 90 19.07 -0.34 11.32
N PHE A 91 19.52 0.81 10.81
CA PHE A 91 19.05 1.34 9.54
C PHE A 91 19.46 0.43 8.36
N GLU A 92 20.72 -0.02 8.33
CA GLU A 92 21.21 -0.95 7.31
C GLU A 92 20.46 -2.30 7.36
N ASN A 93 20.15 -2.80 8.58
CA ASN A 93 19.33 -4.01 8.72
C ASN A 93 17.91 -3.81 8.17
N TYR A 94 17.29 -2.65 8.42
CA TYR A 94 15.96 -2.34 7.89
C TYR A 94 15.98 -2.25 6.36
N LYS A 95 16.98 -1.62 5.77
CA LYS A 95 17.19 -1.59 4.33
C LYS A 95 17.33 -3.01 3.78
N TYR A 96 18.18 -3.82 4.38
CA TYR A 96 18.36 -5.22 3.97
C TYR A 96 17.05 -6.00 4.01
N MET A 97 16.25 -5.88 5.08
CA MET A 97 14.97 -6.57 5.21
C MET A 97 13.99 -6.15 4.09
N TYR A 98 13.91 -4.87 3.80
CA TYR A 98 13.02 -4.37 2.75
C TYR A 98 13.50 -4.79 1.35
N GLU A 99 14.75 -4.50 1.02
CA GLU A 99 15.31 -4.78 -0.32
C GLU A 99 15.28 -6.26 -0.67
N THR A 100 15.60 -7.13 0.30
CA THR A 100 15.70 -8.57 0.08
C THR A 100 14.33 -9.25 0.02
N PHE A 101 13.38 -8.85 0.85
CA PHE A 101 12.15 -9.60 1.03
C PHE A 101 10.90 -8.89 0.51
N VAL A 102 10.81 -7.57 0.63
CA VAL A 102 9.57 -6.81 0.35
C VAL A 102 9.54 -6.25 -1.06
N ARG A 103 10.65 -5.66 -1.52
CA ARG A 103 10.75 -4.88 -2.76
C ARG A 103 10.14 -5.60 -3.98
N HIS A 104 10.48 -6.86 -4.18
CA HIS A 104 10.08 -7.62 -5.36
C HIS A 104 8.76 -8.38 -5.20
N GLN A 105 8.27 -8.57 -3.98
CA GLN A 105 7.06 -9.33 -3.69
C GLN A 105 5.80 -8.45 -3.67
N ILE A 106 5.80 -7.44 -2.82
CA ILE A 106 4.66 -6.54 -2.66
C ILE A 106 5.00 -5.08 -2.93
N GLY A 107 6.28 -4.75 -3.07
CA GLY A 107 6.75 -3.38 -3.25
C GLY A 107 6.24 -2.69 -4.51
N SER A 108 5.98 -3.43 -5.59
CA SER A 108 5.44 -2.90 -6.85
C SER A 108 3.93 -2.64 -6.83
N LYS A 109 3.22 -3.14 -5.80
CA LYS A 109 1.78 -2.85 -5.65
C LYS A 109 1.57 -1.41 -5.24
N THR A 110 0.49 -0.80 -5.71
CA THR A 110 0.10 0.52 -5.23
C THR A 110 -0.40 0.44 -3.80
N VAL A 111 -0.06 1.43 -2.98
CA VAL A 111 -0.44 1.45 -1.55
C VAL A 111 -1.95 1.41 -1.36
N SER A 112 -2.71 2.07 -2.25
CA SER A 112 -4.17 2.08 -2.22
C SER A 112 -4.81 0.73 -2.57
N SER A 113 -4.13 -0.14 -3.31
CA SER A 113 -4.61 -1.48 -3.67
C SER A 113 -4.18 -2.57 -2.70
N LEU A 114 -3.20 -2.28 -1.83
CA LEU A 114 -2.64 -3.25 -0.90
C LEU A 114 -3.65 -3.59 0.19
N LYS A 115 -4.02 -4.86 0.28
CA LYS A 115 -4.98 -5.36 1.27
C LYS A 115 -4.27 -6.16 2.35
N LYS A 116 -4.90 -6.23 3.52
CA LYS A 116 -4.48 -7.09 4.63
C LYS A 116 -4.24 -8.55 4.20
N THR A 117 -5.07 -9.07 3.29
CA THR A 117 -4.93 -10.43 2.72
C THR A 117 -3.67 -10.59 1.89
N ASP A 118 -3.20 -9.55 1.18
CA ASP A 118 -1.96 -9.60 0.42
C ASP A 118 -0.75 -9.73 1.34
N ILE A 119 -0.77 -8.99 2.45
CA ILE A 119 0.30 -9.03 3.45
C ILE A 119 0.30 -10.39 4.17
N LYS A 120 -0.89 -10.94 4.51
CA LYS A 120 -0.97 -12.30 5.08
C LYS A 120 -0.38 -13.36 4.13
N ARG A 121 -0.74 -13.33 2.84
CA ARG A 121 -0.18 -14.23 1.83
C ARG A 121 1.34 -14.08 1.72
N PHE A 122 1.83 -12.86 1.76
CA PHE A 122 3.26 -12.59 1.74
C PHE A 122 3.98 -13.21 2.95
N TYR A 123 3.44 -13.08 4.17
CA TYR A 123 4.06 -13.70 5.34
C TYR A 123 3.96 -15.22 5.34
N ASN A 124 2.85 -15.78 4.86
CA ASN A 124 2.75 -17.23 4.68
C ASN A 124 3.81 -17.74 3.68
N TYR A 125 4.01 -17.05 2.56
CA TYR A 125 5.09 -17.35 1.61
C TYR A 125 6.47 -17.31 2.28
N LEU A 126 6.76 -16.29 3.11
CA LEU A 126 8.03 -16.20 3.83
C LEU A 126 8.22 -17.35 4.83
N THR A 127 7.14 -17.83 5.44
CA THR A 127 7.16 -18.94 6.41
C THR A 127 7.29 -20.28 5.70
N ASP A 128 6.41 -20.55 4.74
CA ASP A 128 6.21 -21.89 4.18
C ASP A 128 7.25 -22.19 3.10
N GLU A 129 7.53 -21.22 2.21
CA GLU A 129 8.44 -21.44 1.08
C GLU A 129 9.87 -20.99 1.37
N ARG A 130 10.04 -19.84 2.03
CA ARG A 130 11.36 -19.30 2.38
C ARG A 130 11.88 -19.84 3.72
N GLN A 131 11.03 -20.52 4.50
CA GLN A 131 11.34 -21.13 5.81
C GLN A 131 12.06 -20.17 6.77
N LEU A 132 11.65 -18.89 6.73
CA LEU A 132 12.26 -17.86 7.58
C LEU A 132 11.84 -18.06 9.04
N LYS A 133 12.80 -17.78 9.94
CA LYS A 133 12.52 -17.76 11.38
C LYS A 133 11.50 -16.65 11.71
N PRO A 134 10.65 -16.89 12.69
CA PRO A 134 9.65 -15.90 13.14
C PRO A 134 10.21 -14.54 13.50
N SER A 135 11.39 -14.51 14.14
CA SER A 135 12.08 -13.26 14.47
C SER A 135 12.50 -12.46 13.24
N THR A 136 12.82 -13.15 12.13
CA THR A 136 13.12 -12.49 10.85
C THR A 136 11.84 -11.89 10.25
N ILE A 137 10.73 -12.63 10.29
CA ILE A 137 9.43 -12.14 9.83
C ILE A 137 8.96 -10.95 10.67
N ASP A 138 9.17 -10.97 11.99
CA ASP A 138 8.91 -9.81 12.87
C ASP A 138 9.72 -8.57 12.45
N SER A 139 10.99 -8.77 12.09
CA SER A 139 11.85 -7.67 11.62
C SER A 139 11.36 -7.11 10.28
N ILE A 140 10.98 -7.98 9.34
CA ILE A 140 10.39 -7.57 8.05
C ILE A 140 9.08 -6.81 8.28
N HIS A 141 8.22 -7.32 9.15
CA HIS A 141 6.97 -6.66 9.51
C HIS A 141 7.20 -5.29 10.12
N THR A 142 8.16 -5.16 11.03
CA THR A 142 8.48 -3.88 11.68
C THR A 142 8.83 -2.81 10.65
N VAL A 143 9.59 -3.15 9.62
CA VAL A 143 9.95 -2.21 8.56
C VAL A 143 8.76 -1.89 7.68
N LEU A 144 8.04 -2.91 7.21
CA LEU A 144 6.86 -2.73 6.36
C LEU A 144 5.77 -1.91 7.07
N HIS A 145 5.55 -2.17 8.36
CA HIS A 145 4.58 -1.44 9.18
C HIS A 145 4.91 0.05 9.24
N GLN A 146 6.17 0.41 9.52
CA GLN A 146 6.60 1.81 9.57
C GLN A 146 6.43 2.54 8.23
N ILE A 147 6.69 1.85 7.11
CA ILE A 147 6.52 2.41 5.77
C ILE A 147 5.03 2.67 5.49
N LEU A 148 4.17 1.73 5.87
CA LEU A 148 2.72 1.86 5.69
C LEU A 148 2.09 2.84 6.69
N ASP A 149 2.64 2.99 7.91
CA ASP A 149 2.25 4.06 8.83
C ASP A 149 2.55 5.44 8.23
N MET A 150 3.73 5.62 7.64
CA MET A 150 4.04 6.85 6.91
C MET A 150 3.06 7.09 5.75
N ALA A 151 2.61 6.04 5.06
CA ALA A 151 1.59 6.18 4.03
C ALA A 151 0.21 6.59 4.59
N VAL A 152 -0.09 6.27 5.84
CA VAL A 152 -1.29 6.77 6.55
C VAL A 152 -1.09 8.22 6.96
N ASP A 153 0.04 8.55 7.59
CA ASP A 153 0.37 9.90 8.06
C ASP A 153 0.40 10.92 6.91
N ASP A 154 0.81 10.46 5.73
CA ASP A 154 0.89 11.27 4.51
C ASP A 154 -0.39 11.22 3.64
N ASP A 155 -1.50 10.73 4.15
CA ASP A 155 -2.80 10.66 3.46
C ASP A 155 -2.80 9.86 2.14
N TYR A 156 -1.96 8.85 2.01
CA TYR A 156 -2.02 7.91 0.89
C TYR A 156 -3.06 6.81 1.11
N ILE A 157 -3.24 6.36 2.36
CA ILE A 157 -4.22 5.33 2.75
C ILE A 157 -4.88 5.70 4.08
N ARG A 158 -6.11 5.23 4.31
CA ARG A 158 -6.88 5.53 5.54
C ARG A 158 -6.38 4.78 6.76
N ASN A 159 -5.98 3.53 6.58
CA ASN A 159 -5.57 2.62 7.65
C ASN A 159 -4.39 1.80 7.19
N ASN A 160 -3.53 1.42 8.13
CA ASN A 160 -2.41 0.56 7.84
C ASN A 160 -2.88 -0.89 7.60
N PRO A 161 -2.74 -1.45 6.38
CA PRO A 161 -3.17 -2.82 6.11
C PRO A 161 -2.31 -3.89 6.79
N SER A 162 -1.15 -3.53 7.37
CA SER A 162 -0.31 -4.46 8.12
C SER A 162 -0.72 -4.63 9.58
N ASP A 163 -1.70 -3.86 10.07
CA ASP A 163 -2.17 -3.94 11.44
C ASP A 163 -2.67 -5.32 11.82
N ASN A 164 -2.13 -5.86 12.93
CA ASN A 164 -2.53 -7.16 13.51
C ASN A 164 -2.40 -8.37 12.57
N VAL A 165 -1.64 -8.28 11.48
CA VAL A 165 -1.49 -9.38 10.51
C VAL A 165 -0.70 -10.55 11.10
N LEU A 166 0.33 -10.29 11.92
CA LEU A 166 1.18 -11.32 12.50
C LEU A 166 0.53 -12.09 13.64
N ARG A 167 -0.59 -11.61 14.19
CA ARG A 167 -1.21 -12.25 15.37
C ARG A 167 -1.54 -13.71 15.12
N GLU A 168 -2.20 -14.01 14.00
CA GLU A 168 -2.59 -15.39 13.64
C GLU A 168 -1.37 -16.25 13.34
N LEU A 169 -0.38 -15.71 12.63
CA LEU A 169 0.86 -16.41 12.32
C LEU A 169 1.62 -16.79 13.60
N LYS A 170 1.72 -15.87 14.55
CA LYS A 170 2.34 -16.12 15.87
C LYS A 170 1.59 -17.18 16.69
N GLN A 171 0.28 -17.25 16.57
CA GLN A 171 -0.52 -18.26 17.23
C GLN A 171 -0.40 -19.65 16.58
N ALA A 172 -0.40 -19.71 15.25
CA ALA A 172 -0.33 -20.95 14.47
C ALA A 172 1.02 -21.68 14.61
N HIS A 173 2.09 -20.90 14.62
CA HIS A 173 3.45 -21.42 14.69
C HIS A 173 3.97 -21.39 16.11
N CYS A 174 3.34 -21.98 17.11
CA CYS A 174 3.81 -22.03 18.52
C CYS A 174 5.28 -21.62 18.66
N PHE A 175 5.55 -20.32 18.66
CA PHE A 175 6.90 -19.77 18.72
C PHE A 175 7.52 -20.07 20.10
N LYS A 176 7.91 -21.31 20.31
CA LYS A 176 8.82 -21.68 21.39
C LYS A 176 10.19 -21.10 21.04
N THR A 177 10.37 -19.84 21.29
CA THR A 177 11.72 -19.26 21.35
C THR A 177 12.42 -19.99 22.50
N GLU A 178 13.43 -20.80 22.18
CA GLU A 178 14.35 -21.27 23.19
C GLU A 178 14.86 -20.03 23.95
N LYS A 179 14.58 -19.98 25.23
CA LYS A 179 15.04 -18.90 26.08
C LYS A 179 16.57 -18.97 26.07
N ARG A 180 17.22 -18.12 25.28
CA ARG A 180 18.67 -17.95 25.33
C ARG A 180 18.98 -17.35 26.69
N ARG A 181 19.60 -18.14 27.58
CA ARG A 181 20.17 -17.65 28.83
C ARG A 181 21.62 -17.27 28.61
N ALA A 182 22.12 -16.31 29.36
CA ALA A 182 23.55 -16.06 29.44
C ALA A 182 24.23 -17.29 30.07
N LEU A 183 25.37 -17.66 29.51
CA LEU A 183 26.21 -18.69 30.12
C LEU A 183 26.65 -18.21 31.50
N THR A 184 26.58 -19.09 32.48
CA THR A 184 27.17 -18.84 33.82
C THR A 184 28.68 -18.92 33.74
N ARG A 185 29.42 -18.28 34.69
CA ARG A 185 30.88 -18.32 34.72
C ARG A 185 31.48 -19.74 34.59
N PRO A 186 30.95 -20.77 35.30
CA PRO A 186 31.47 -22.14 35.15
C PRO A 186 31.17 -22.79 33.78
N GLU A 187 30.24 -22.25 32.98
CA GLU A 187 29.93 -22.74 31.63
C GLU A 187 30.76 -22.03 30.55
N GLN A 188 31.60 -21.05 30.93
CA GLN A 188 32.48 -20.29 30.04
C GLN A 188 33.93 -20.80 30.08
N GLU A 189 34.29 -21.66 31.06
CA GLU A 189 35.55 -22.37 31.21
C GLU A 189 35.47 -23.72 30.51
#